data_74dc917fb9dd5d99087d075a3bf3ab3f
#
_entry.id   74dc917fb9dd5d99087d075a3bf3ab3f
#
_cell.length_a   1.000
_cell.length_b   1.000
_cell.length_c   1.000
_cell.angle_alpha   90.00
_cell.angle_beta   90.00
_cell.angle_gamma   90.00
#
_symmetry.space_group_name_H-M   'P 1'
#
loop_
_entity.id
_entity.type
_entity.pdbx_description
1 polymer ?
#
loop_
_entity_poly.entity_id
_entity_poly.type
_entity_poly.pdbx_seq_one_letter_code
_entity_poly.pdbx_strand_id
1 'polypeptide(L)' 'MVEPLSASRLKDREVYLLRAEEARTQAQEATLDNVRERCLRAEAAWMEMAGRAERTERMRAASLASKAAQELAS' A
#
# COMPACT_ATOMS: atom_id res chain seq x y z
N MET A 1 14.87 9.85 -18.46
CA MET A 1 14.95 10.11 -17.43
C MET A 1 13.91 10.47 -16.70
N VAL A 2 12.85 10.32 -16.86
CA VAL A 2 11.77 10.69 -16.13
C VAL A 2 11.19 9.63 -15.34
N GLU A 3 11.66 8.47 -15.37
CA GLU A 3 11.05 7.41 -14.70
C GLU A 3 10.98 7.54 -13.21
N PRO A 4 11.96 8.09 -12.52
CA PRO A 4 11.85 8.23 -11.07
C PRO A 4 10.65 9.06 -10.66
N LEU A 5 10.30 10.03 -11.46
CA LEU A 5 9.14 10.85 -11.14
C LEU A 5 7.86 10.04 -11.19
N SER A 6 7.79 9.15 -12.16
CA SER A 6 6.62 8.31 -12.29
C SER A 6 6.44 7.46 -11.07
N ALA A 7 7.52 6.84 -10.60
CA ALA A 7 7.45 5.99 -9.41
C ALA A 7 7.05 6.80 -8.19
N SER A 8 7.55 8.03 -8.05
CA SER A 8 7.24 8.82 -6.88
C SER A 8 5.82 9.35 -6.89
N ARG A 9 5.11 9.24 -7.99
CA ARG A 9 3.72 9.66 -8.06
C ARG A 9 2.76 8.60 -7.54
N LEU A 10 3.23 7.39 -7.35
CA LEU A 10 2.37 6.35 -6.81
C LEU A 10 2.12 6.61 -5.34
N LYS A 11 0.89 6.35 -4.90
CA LYS A 11 0.56 6.45 -3.50
C LYS A 11 1.19 5.29 -2.75
N ASP A 12 1.46 5.50 -1.47
CA ASP A 12 2.07 4.46 -0.66
C ASP A 12 1.28 3.16 -0.73
N ARG A 13 -0.05 3.26 -0.66
CA ARG A 13 -0.89 2.08 -0.72
C ARG A 13 -0.66 1.30 -2.00
N GLU A 14 -0.54 2.01 -3.12
CA GLU A 14 -0.34 1.35 -4.41
C GLU A 14 1.00 0.65 -4.47
N VAL A 15 2.03 1.27 -3.92
CA VAL A 15 3.35 0.65 -3.88
C VAL A 15 3.32 -0.62 -3.04
N TYR A 16 2.67 -0.56 -1.88
CA TYR A 16 2.60 -1.72 -1.00
C TYR A 16 1.83 -2.86 -1.65
N LEU A 17 0.75 -2.55 -2.37
CA LEU A 17 -0.02 -3.57 -3.05
C LEU A 17 0.79 -4.23 -4.17
N LEU A 18 1.58 -3.44 -4.89
CA LEU A 18 2.45 -4.00 -5.91
C LEU A 18 3.48 -4.94 -5.31
N ARG A 19 4.07 -4.55 -4.19
CA ARG A 19 5.05 -5.40 -3.52
C ARG A 19 4.42 -6.68 -3.02
N ALA A 20 3.18 -6.57 -2.49
CA ALA A 20 2.48 -7.78 -2.04
C ALA A 20 2.25 -8.73 -3.19
N GLU A 21 1.88 -8.20 -4.34
CA GLU A 21 1.64 -9.04 -5.50
C GLU A 21 2.90 -9.72 -5.99
N GLU A 22 4.01 -8.98 -5.99
CA GLU A 22 5.30 -9.56 -6.35
C GLU A 22 5.67 -10.70 -5.40
N ALA A 23 5.46 -10.49 -4.10
CA ALA A 23 5.79 -11.51 -3.12
C ALA A 23 4.91 -12.74 -3.31
N ARG A 24 3.64 -12.55 -3.63
CA ARG A 24 2.74 -13.67 -3.88
C ARG A 24 3.18 -14.47 -5.10
N THR A 25 3.57 -13.77 -6.17
CA THR A 25 4.04 -14.44 -7.37
C THR A 25 5.30 -15.25 -7.07
N GLN A 26 6.22 -14.67 -6.31
CA GLN A 26 7.43 -15.37 -5.93
C GLN A 26 7.11 -16.61 -5.11
N ALA A 27 6.12 -16.51 -4.22
CA ALA A 27 5.72 -17.67 -3.43
C ALA A 27 5.18 -18.79 -4.31
N GLN A 28 4.40 -18.42 -5.31
CA GLN A 28 3.83 -19.40 -6.22
C GLN A 28 4.88 -20.10 -7.05
N GLU A 29 5.95 -19.39 -7.38
CA GLU A 29 7.03 -19.95 -8.18
C GLU A 29 8.09 -20.67 -7.36
N ALA A 30 8.05 -20.53 -6.05
CA ALA A 30 9.07 -21.12 -5.20
C ALA A 30 8.93 -22.63 -5.15
N THR A 31 10.05 -23.32 -5.27
CA THR A 31 10.07 -24.76 -5.19
C THR A 31 10.47 -25.25 -3.82
N LEU A 32 11.09 -24.40 -3.01
CA LEU A 32 11.50 -24.76 -1.65
C LEU A 32 10.50 -24.19 -0.65
N ASP A 33 10.13 -25.01 0.33
CA ASP A 33 9.13 -24.61 1.30
C ASP A 33 9.53 -23.38 2.09
N ASN A 34 10.79 -23.31 2.53
CA ASN A 34 11.23 -22.20 3.33
C ASN A 34 11.23 -20.89 2.52
N VAL A 35 11.50 -20.97 1.23
CA VAL A 35 11.44 -19.80 0.38
C VAL A 35 9.99 -19.36 0.21
N ARG A 36 9.09 -20.32 0.00
CA ARG A 36 7.67 -20.00 -0.15
C ARG A 36 7.12 -19.35 1.12
N GLU A 37 7.48 -19.88 2.27
CA GLU A 37 7.00 -19.31 3.52
C GLU A 37 7.51 -17.90 3.73
N ARG A 38 8.77 -17.65 3.36
CA ARG A 38 9.30 -16.31 3.50
C ARG A 38 8.57 -15.33 2.59
N CYS A 39 8.27 -15.75 1.37
CA CYS A 39 7.55 -14.90 0.44
C CYS A 39 6.12 -14.64 0.90
N LEU A 40 5.46 -15.64 1.48
CA LEU A 40 4.12 -15.45 2.01
C LEU A 40 4.11 -14.50 3.20
N ARG A 41 5.13 -14.55 4.05
CA ARG A 41 5.23 -13.61 5.15
C ARG A 41 5.46 -12.21 4.63
N ALA A 42 6.26 -12.07 3.57
CA ALA A 42 6.49 -10.77 2.96
C ALA A 42 5.19 -10.22 2.37
N GLU A 43 4.42 -11.07 1.70
CA GLU A 43 3.14 -10.64 1.17
C GLU A 43 2.22 -10.12 2.27
N ALA A 44 2.14 -10.86 3.38
CA ALA A 44 1.28 -10.45 4.48
C ALA A 44 1.72 -9.12 5.06
N ALA A 45 3.04 -8.91 5.19
CA ALA A 45 3.55 -7.66 5.72
C ALA A 45 3.21 -6.49 4.80
N TRP A 46 3.37 -6.67 3.49
CA TRP A 46 3.04 -5.61 2.55
C TRP A 46 1.56 -5.30 2.55
N MET A 47 0.71 -6.34 2.67
CA MET A 47 -0.72 -6.13 2.74
C MET A 47 -1.12 -5.37 3.99
N GLU A 48 -0.45 -5.65 5.10
CA GLU A 48 -0.72 -4.93 6.33
C GLU A 48 -0.34 -3.46 6.19
N MET A 49 0.79 -3.19 5.56
CA MET A 49 1.20 -1.80 5.33
C MET A 49 0.23 -1.09 4.39
N ALA A 50 -0.28 -1.80 3.38
CA ALA A 50 -1.27 -1.22 2.48
C ALA A 50 -2.55 -0.87 3.23
N GLY A 51 -2.97 -1.72 4.15
CA GLY A 51 -4.14 -1.44 4.96
C GLY A 51 -3.98 -0.22 5.83
N ARG A 52 -2.80 -0.04 6.41
CA ARG A 52 -2.53 1.15 7.21
C ARG A 52 -2.54 2.41 6.36
N ALA A 53 -1.94 2.33 5.17
CA ALA A 53 -1.93 3.48 4.28
C ALA A 53 -3.34 3.85 3.86
N GLU A 54 -4.17 2.86 3.60
CA GLU A 54 -5.56 3.12 3.24
C GLU A 54 -6.32 3.79 4.36
N ARG A 55 -6.11 3.34 5.60
CA ARG A 55 -6.77 3.97 6.75
C ARG A 55 -6.32 5.41 6.92
N THR A 56 -5.02 5.66 6.71
CA THR A 56 -4.50 7.02 6.80
C THR A 56 -5.13 7.92 5.74
N GLU A 57 -5.27 7.41 4.53
CA GLU A 57 -5.91 8.18 3.46
C GLU A 57 -7.35 8.51 3.81
N ARG A 58 -8.08 7.54 4.36
CA ARG A 58 -9.46 7.78 4.75
C ARG A 58 -9.58 8.80 5.86
N MET A 59 -8.68 8.73 6.82
CA MET A 59 -8.71 9.68 7.92
C MET A 59 -8.37 11.09 7.45
N ARG A 60 -7.45 11.22 6.53
CA ARG A 60 -7.14 12.53 5.96
C ARG A 60 -8.32 13.09 5.19
N ALA A 61 -8.97 12.25 4.40
CA ALA A 61 -10.13 12.70 3.63
C ALA A 61 -11.25 13.13 4.56
N ALA A 62 -11.51 12.36 5.62
CA ALA A 62 -12.53 12.71 6.57
C ALA A 62 -12.21 14.00 7.28
N SER A 63 -10.97 14.20 7.63
CA SER A 63 -10.53 15.41 8.32
C SER A 63 -10.71 16.63 7.43
N LEU A 64 -10.34 16.51 6.14
CA LEU A 64 -10.51 17.60 5.21
C LEU A 64 -11.98 17.93 4.98
N ALA A 65 -12.82 16.91 4.87
CA ALA A 65 -14.25 17.12 4.69
C ALA A 65 -14.86 17.81 5.89
N SER A 66 -14.45 17.40 7.09
CA SER A 66 -14.94 18.01 8.31
C SER A 66 -14.55 19.47 8.41
N LYS A 67 -13.29 19.76 8.06
CA LYS A 67 -12.78 21.12 8.09
C LYS A 67 -13.53 22.00 7.09
N ALA A 68 -13.77 21.49 5.90
CA ALA A 68 -14.48 22.23 4.87
C ALA A 68 -15.92 22.52 5.32
N ALA A 69 -16.56 21.54 5.95
CA ALA A 69 -17.90 21.74 6.46
C ALA A 69 -17.94 22.82 7.54
N GLN A 70 -16.95 22.84 8.41
CA GLN A 70 -16.88 23.88 9.43
C GLN A 70 -16.71 25.27 8.82
N GLU A 71 -15.88 25.37 7.78
CA GLU A 71 -15.67 26.65 7.13
C GLU A 71 -16.94 27.14 6.45
N LEU A 72 -17.71 26.22 5.85
CA LEU A 72 -18.95 26.60 5.22
C LEU A 72 -20.00 27.01 6.24
N ALA A 73 -19.96 26.42 7.41
CA ALA A 73 -20.94 26.71 8.44
C ALA A 73 -20.66 28.03 9.15
N SER A 74 -19.44 28.53 9.09
CA SER A 74 -19.15 29.79 9.70
C SER A 74 -19.20 30.92 8.69
#